data_16fff68527b2f65bab7e8af6b7342aa3
#
_entry.id   16fff68527b2f65bab7e8af6b7342aa3
#
_cell.length_a   1.000
_cell.length_b   1.000
_cell.length_c   1.000
_cell.angle_alpha   90.00
_cell.angle_beta   90.00
_cell.angle_gamma   90.00
#
_symmetry.space_group_name_H-M   'P 1'
#
loop_
_entity.id
_entity.type
_entity.pdbx_description
1 polymer ?
#
loop_
_entity_poly.entity_id
_entity_poly.type
_entity_poly.pdbx_seq_one_letter_code
_entity_poly.pdbx_strand_id
1 'polypeptide(L)'
;LYEYLESETRSIVRDAIVEKGLDAAAPDEWFYRAASNWNSVCNAGLLYGALAVFEDVPDKAKKIIERCLLTNPKALSAYGPDGGYPEGFHYWGYGTSFQVLLIAALESALGTDAGLSEYPGFLESARFMEFMTAPSGEYFNFSDAVNGVRCNMMMFWFAKKMGDLSLLWLENQYLENPSVCFAEDRLLPCLLIFCAHQDLSNIQ
;
A
#
# COMPACT_ATOMS: atom_id res chain seq x y z
N LEU A 1 18.49 6.36 6.87
CA LEU A 1 19.22 5.12 7.25
C LEU A 1 20.34 4.79 6.26
N TYR A 2 20.08 4.87 4.94
CA TYR A 2 21.07 4.52 3.90
C TYR A 2 22.38 5.31 4.04
N GLU A 3 22.29 6.59 4.38
CA GLU A 3 23.46 7.47 4.57
C GLU A 3 24.35 7.08 5.77
N TYR A 4 23.78 6.34 6.74
CA TYR A 4 24.51 5.86 7.92
C TYR A 4 25.16 4.50 7.73
N LEU A 5 24.92 3.85 6.58
CA LEU A 5 25.56 2.57 6.27
C LEU A 5 26.98 2.77 5.77
N GLU A 6 27.85 1.84 6.09
CA GLU A 6 29.18 1.76 5.49
C GLU A 6 29.11 1.60 3.97
N SER A 7 30.09 2.13 3.24
CA SER A 7 30.08 2.16 1.76
C SER A 7 29.92 0.77 1.14
N GLU A 8 30.55 -0.24 1.72
CA GLU A 8 30.43 -1.63 1.28
C GLU A 8 29.00 -2.16 1.45
N THR A 9 28.42 -1.93 2.62
CA THR A 9 27.02 -2.32 2.89
C THR A 9 26.04 -1.61 1.96
N ARG A 10 26.24 -0.32 1.69
CA ARG A 10 25.44 0.43 0.71
C ARG A 10 25.50 -0.19 -0.69
N SER A 11 26.71 -0.56 -1.14
CA SER A 11 26.88 -1.22 -2.43
C SER A 11 26.15 -2.55 -2.49
N ILE A 12 26.28 -3.39 -1.46
CA ILE A 12 25.58 -4.68 -1.38
C ILE A 12 24.07 -4.50 -1.45
N VAL A 13 23.51 -3.54 -0.70
CA VAL A 13 22.06 -3.26 -0.70
C VAL A 13 21.60 -2.75 -2.07
N ARG A 14 22.31 -1.78 -2.64
CA ARG A 14 22.02 -1.26 -3.98
C ARG A 14 22.04 -2.36 -5.03
N ASP A 15 23.11 -3.14 -5.07
CA ASP A 15 23.30 -4.19 -6.08
C ASP A 15 22.23 -5.27 -5.94
N ALA A 16 21.84 -5.63 -4.70
CA ALA A 16 20.73 -6.54 -4.46
C ALA A 16 19.40 -6.00 -4.96
N ILE A 17 19.10 -4.71 -4.75
CA ILE A 17 17.88 -4.08 -5.28
C ILE A 17 17.89 -4.11 -6.81
N VAL A 18 19.02 -3.75 -7.42
CA VAL A 18 19.14 -3.74 -8.89
C VAL A 18 19.01 -5.14 -9.47
N GLU A 19 19.83 -6.08 -9.03
CA GLU A 19 19.92 -7.40 -9.65
C GLU A 19 18.70 -8.28 -9.35
N LYS A 20 18.27 -8.32 -8.07
CA LYS A 20 17.17 -9.20 -7.62
C LYS A 20 15.78 -8.58 -7.74
N GLY A 21 15.70 -7.26 -7.83
CA GLY A 21 14.46 -6.53 -7.99
C GLY A 21 14.28 -6.03 -9.42
N LEU A 22 15.00 -4.96 -9.79
CA LEU A 22 14.73 -4.24 -11.04
C LEU A 22 15.05 -5.06 -12.28
N ASP A 23 16.18 -5.79 -12.32
CA ASP A 23 16.55 -6.62 -13.47
C ASP A 23 15.67 -7.85 -13.59
N ALA A 24 15.31 -8.47 -12.48
CA ALA A 24 14.40 -9.60 -12.46
C ALA A 24 13.00 -9.24 -12.99
N ALA A 25 12.56 -7.99 -12.76
CA ALA A 25 11.25 -7.50 -13.21
C ALA A 25 11.31 -6.75 -14.54
N ALA A 26 12.49 -6.59 -15.17
CA ALA A 26 12.63 -5.91 -16.47
C ALA A 26 11.89 -6.61 -17.62
N PRO A 27 11.80 -7.96 -17.69
CA PRO A 27 10.91 -8.65 -18.61
C PRO A 27 9.44 -8.30 -18.38
N ASP A 28 8.59 -8.64 -19.36
CA ASP A 28 7.13 -8.46 -19.25
C ASP A 28 6.52 -9.59 -18.40
N GLU A 29 6.61 -9.43 -17.10
CA GLU A 29 6.11 -10.40 -16.12
C GLU A 29 4.58 -10.40 -16.02
N TRP A 30 4.02 -11.57 -15.69
CA TRP A 30 2.57 -11.79 -15.63
C TRP A 30 1.84 -10.84 -14.67
N PHE A 31 2.47 -10.46 -13.54
CA PHE A 31 1.84 -9.60 -12.54
C PHE A 31 1.55 -8.18 -13.06
N TYR A 32 2.27 -7.70 -14.05
CA TYR A 32 1.96 -6.42 -14.70
C TYR A 32 0.60 -6.41 -15.41
N ARG A 33 0.08 -7.60 -15.75
CA ARG A 33 -1.22 -7.77 -16.40
C ARG A 33 -2.33 -8.20 -15.46
N ALA A 34 -2.01 -8.51 -14.21
CA ALA A 34 -2.97 -8.96 -13.22
C ALA A 34 -3.89 -7.81 -12.76
N ALA A 35 -5.19 -8.08 -12.66
CA ALA A 35 -6.19 -7.20 -12.06
C ALA A 35 -6.46 -7.67 -10.61
N SER A 36 -5.41 -7.78 -9.81
CA SER A 36 -5.46 -8.31 -8.45
C SER A 36 -4.37 -7.69 -7.57
N ASN A 37 -4.36 -8.07 -6.29
CA ASN A 37 -3.36 -7.64 -5.32
C ASN A 37 -1.90 -7.85 -5.78
N TRP A 38 -1.61 -8.87 -6.58
CA TRP A 38 -0.27 -9.12 -7.11
C TRP A 38 0.31 -7.94 -7.88
N ASN A 39 -0.52 -7.25 -8.66
CA ASN A 39 -0.08 -6.07 -9.39
C ASN A 39 0.27 -4.93 -8.43
N SER A 40 -0.58 -4.65 -7.43
CA SER A 40 -0.31 -3.62 -6.42
C SER A 40 0.97 -3.92 -5.63
N VAL A 41 1.12 -5.16 -5.15
CA VAL A 41 2.26 -5.59 -4.32
C VAL A 41 3.57 -5.49 -5.10
N CYS A 42 3.62 -6.07 -6.31
CA CYS A 42 4.84 -6.10 -7.10
C CYS A 42 5.22 -4.69 -7.60
N ASN A 43 4.26 -3.92 -8.11
CA ASN A 43 4.53 -2.55 -8.55
C ASN A 43 4.98 -1.65 -7.38
N ALA A 44 4.38 -1.79 -6.18
CA ALA A 44 4.84 -1.04 -5.01
C ALA A 44 6.29 -1.37 -4.65
N GLY A 45 6.63 -2.65 -4.55
CA GLY A 45 8.00 -3.07 -4.24
C GLY A 45 9.02 -2.57 -5.27
N LEU A 46 8.68 -2.67 -6.56
CA LEU A 46 9.52 -2.20 -7.67
C LEU A 46 9.68 -0.68 -7.66
N LEU A 47 8.60 0.07 -7.42
CA LEU A 47 8.65 1.52 -7.30
C LEU A 47 9.58 1.96 -6.16
N TYR A 48 9.42 1.38 -4.98
CA TYR A 48 10.29 1.68 -3.83
C TYR A 48 11.77 1.35 -4.15
N GLY A 49 12.02 0.18 -4.75
CA GLY A 49 13.37 -0.20 -5.18
C GLY A 49 13.95 0.79 -6.19
N ALA A 50 13.19 1.17 -7.21
CA ALA A 50 13.61 2.11 -8.24
C ALA A 50 13.90 3.51 -7.67
N LEU A 51 13.02 4.01 -6.78
CA LEU A 51 13.24 5.30 -6.11
C LEU A 51 14.49 5.27 -5.21
N ALA A 52 14.71 4.15 -4.49
CA ALA A 52 15.85 4.02 -3.56
C ALA A 52 17.21 4.03 -4.27
N VAL A 53 17.29 3.58 -5.52
CA VAL A 53 18.54 3.52 -6.30
C VAL A 53 18.53 4.46 -7.51
N PHE A 54 17.61 5.43 -7.53
CA PHE A 54 17.42 6.32 -8.68
C PHE A 54 18.69 7.07 -9.07
N GLU A 55 19.44 7.58 -8.10
CA GLU A 55 20.65 8.35 -8.33
C GLU A 55 21.80 7.47 -8.87
N ASP A 56 21.83 6.18 -8.52
CA ASP A 56 22.86 5.25 -8.97
C ASP A 56 22.60 4.70 -10.37
N VAL A 57 21.33 4.42 -10.71
CA VAL A 57 20.93 3.79 -11.98
C VAL A 57 19.70 4.47 -12.61
N PRO A 58 19.76 5.78 -12.91
CA PRO A 58 18.59 6.59 -13.26
C PRO A 58 17.80 6.06 -14.47
N ASP A 59 18.47 5.62 -15.53
CA ASP A 59 17.79 5.12 -16.73
C ASP A 59 16.99 3.84 -16.48
N LYS A 60 17.53 2.95 -15.63
CA LYS A 60 16.86 1.71 -15.24
C LYS A 60 15.69 2.02 -14.33
N ALA A 61 15.92 2.81 -13.30
CA ALA A 61 14.92 3.24 -12.33
C ALA A 61 13.73 3.93 -13.02
N LYS A 62 14.01 4.86 -13.93
CA LYS A 62 12.97 5.55 -14.72
C LYS A 62 12.09 4.58 -15.50
N LYS A 63 12.67 3.61 -16.20
CA LYS A 63 11.91 2.60 -16.96
C LYS A 63 10.99 1.78 -16.07
N ILE A 64 11.43 1.42 -14.87
CA ILE A 64 10.60 0.69 -13.90
C ILE A 64 9.47 1.57 -13.39
N ILE A 65 9.74 2.83 -13.01
CA ILE A 65 8.72 3.78 -12.56
C ILE A 65 7.65 3.98 -13.64
N GLU A 66 8.06 4.24 -14.88
CA GLU A 66 7.15 4.40 -16.02
C GLU A 66 6.28 3.16 -16.22
N ARG A 67 6.85 1.96 -16.11
CA ARG A 67 6.11 0.71 -16.21
C ARG A 67 5.12 0.54 -15.06
N CYS A 68 5.51 0.85 -13.82
CA CYS A 68 4.60 0.81 -12.69
C CYS A 68 3.38 1.72 -12.93
N LEU A 69 3.61 2.95 -13.37
CA LEU A 69 2.53 3.91 -13.69
C LEU A 69 1.61 3.41 -14.81
N LEU A 70 2.17 2.75 -15.83
CA LEU A 70 1.41 2.22 -16.96
C LEU A 70 0.56 1.00 -16.59
N THR A 71 1.04 0.14 -15.69
CA THR A 71 0.43 -1.17 -15.41
C THR A 71 -0.42 -1.21 -14.16
N ASN A 72 -0.15 -0.36 -13.17
CA ASN A 72 -0.88 -0.32 -11.90
C ASN A 72 -2.39 0.01 -12.04
N PRO A 73 -2.86 0.79 -13.03
CA PRO A 73 -4.29 0.96 -13.30
C PRO A 73 -5.09 -0.33 -13.43
N LYS A 74 -4.45 -1.43 -13.81
CA LYS A 74 -5.12 -2.75 -13.88
C LYS A 74 -5.49 -3.28 -12.49
N ALA A 75 -4.61 -3.10 -11.50
CA ALA A 75 -4.95 -3.45 -10.11
C ALA A 75 -6.13 -2.62 -9.60
N LEU A 76 -6.10 -1.33 -9.88
CA LEU A 76 -7.15 -0.40 -9.48
C LEU A 76 -8.52 -0.70 -10.09
N SER A 77 -8.56 -1.34 -11.26
CA SER A 77 -9.83 -1.78 -11.87
C SER A 77 -10.60 -2.79 -11.02
N ALA A 78 -9.95 -3.47 -10.08
CA ALA A 78 -10.60 -4.43 -9.18
C ALA A 78 -11.51 -3.76 -8.13
N TYR A 79 -11.36 -2.45 -7.88
CA TYR A 79 -12.18 -1.70 -6.92
C TYR A 79 -13.49 -1.16 -7.50
N GLY A 80 -13.60 -1.11 -8.81
CA GLY A 80 -14.81 -0.59 -9.46
C GLY A 80 -16.00 -1.54 -9.37
N PRO A 81 -17.24 -0.99 -9.39
CA PRO A 81 -17.55 0.44 -9.46
C PRO A 81 -17.65 1.15 -8.10
N ASP A 82 -17.80 0.44 -6.99
CA ASP A 82 -18.27 0.92 -5.70
C ASP A 82 -17.33 0.63 -4.51
N GLY A 83 -16.11 0.16 -4.76
CA GLY A 83 -15.12 -0.13 -3.74
C GLY A 83 -15.16 -1.56 -3.19
N GLY A 84 -16.09 -2.39 -3.62
CA GLY A 84 -16.12 -3.81 -3.25
C GLY A 84 -14.91 -4.57 -3.84
N TYR A 85 -14.25 -5.38 -3.02
CA TYR A 85 -13.06 -6.11 -3.46
C TYR A 85 -13.35 -7.61 -3.65
N PRO A 86 -13.12 -8.17 -4.85
CA PRO A 86 -13.61 -9.52 -5.20
C PRO A 86 -12.93 -10.66 -4.44
N GLU A 87 -11.69 -10.49 -3.98
CA GLU A 87 -10.97 -11.51 -3.19
C GLU A 87 -11.32 -11.48 -1.69
N GLY A 88 -12.26 -10.62 -1.29
CA GLY A 88 -12.68 -10.50 0.10
C GLY A 88 -11.83 -9.56 0.93
N PHE A 89 -12.24 -9.38 2.17
CA PHE A 89 -11.72 -8.37 3.07
C PHE A 89 -10.22 -8.52 3.38
N HIS A 90 -9.75 -9.74 3.55
CA HIS A 90 -8.34 -9.99 3.88
C HIS A 90 -7.40 -9.50 2.76
N TYR A 91 -7.70 -9.88 1.52
CA TYR A 91 -6.90 -9.47 0.36
C TYR A 91 -7.13 -8.01 -0.03
N TRP A 92 -8.32 -7.46 0.26
CA TRP A 92 -8.53 -6.02 0.20
C TRP A 92 -7.51 -5.30 1.10
N GLY A 93 -7.42 -5.69 2.37
CA GLY A 93 -6.46 -5.10 3.31
C GLY A 93 -5.01 -5.23 2.85
N TYR A 94 -4.64 -6.42 2.38
CA TYR A 94 -3.29 -6.70 1.91
C TYR A 94 -2.95 -5.88 0.64
N GLY A 95 -3.74 -6.01 -0.42
CA GLY A 95 -3.49 -5.35 -1.70
C GLY A 95 -3.58 -3.83 -1.61
N THR A 96 -4.59 -3.31 -0.88
CA THR A 96 -4.82 -1.88 -0.68
C THR A 96 -3.68 -1.22 0.11
N SER A 97 -3.11 -1.92 1.09
CA SER A 97 -1.95 -1.42 1.83
C SER A 97 -0.77 -1.12 0.90
N PHE A 98 -0.45 -2.04 0.01
CA PHE A 98 0.62 -1.82 -0.97
C PHE A 98 0.25 -0.76 -2.02
N GLN A 99 -1.02 -0.69 -2.41
CA GLN A 99 -1.49 0.35 -3.32
C GLN A 99 -1.34 1.75 -2.71
N VAL A 100 -1.72 1.92 -1.45
CA VAL A 100 -1.54 3.18 -0.71
C VAL A 100 -0.07 3.53 -0.56
N LEU A 101 0.79 2.54 -0.26
CA LEU A 101 2.23 2.74 -0.21
C LEU A 101 2.78 3.24 -1.56
N LEU A 102 2.37 2.64 -2.67
CA LEU A 102 2.77 3.05 -4.01
C LEU A 102 2.38 4.52 -4.26
N ILE A 103 1.13 4.88 -3.99
CA ILE A 103 0.62 6.24 -4.15
C ILE A 103 1.39 7.23 -3.25
N ALA A 104 1.57 6.90 -1.98
CA ALA A 104 2.29 7.76 -1.04
C ALA A 104 3.76 7.97 -1.43
N ALA A 105 4.41 6.96 -1.99
CA ALA A 105 5.76 7.08 -2.51
C ALA A 105 5.84 8.03 -3.70
N LEU A 106 4.88 7.97 -4.63
CA LEU A 106 4.79 8.87 -5.77
C LEU A 106 4.53 10.32 -5.30
N GLU A 107 3.57 10.52 -4.41
CA GLU A 107 3.27 11.84 -3.83
C GLU A 107 4.51 12.44 -3.14
N SER A 108 5.25 11.63 -2.38
CA SER A 108 6.45 12.08 -1.68
C SER A 108 7.62 12.41 -2.61
N ALA A 109 7.86 11.55 -3.61
CA ALA A 109 9.03 11.67 -4.48
C ALA A 109 8.81 12.59 -5.69
N LEU A 110 7.59 12.59 -6.25
CA LEU A 110 7.26 13.28 -7.49
C LEU A 110 6.25 14.44 -7.32
N GLY A 111 5.67 14.58 -6.12
CA GLY A 111 4.64 15.59 -5.85
C GLY A 111 3.27 15.27 -6.48
N THR A 112 3.08 14.08 -7.00
CA THR A 112 1.84 13.65 -7.66
C THR A 112 1.69 12.14 -7.58
N ASP A 113 0.45 11.67 -7.46
CA ASP A 113 0.09 10.25 -7.55
C ASP A 113 -0.28 9.82 -8.99
N ALA A 114 -0.07 10.70 -9.96
CA ALA A 114 -0.42 10.49 -11.37
C ALA A 114 -1.91 10.12 -11.60
N GLY A 115 -2.82 10.55 -10.70
CA GLY A 115 -4.26 10.28 -10.77
C GLY A 115 -4.65 8.86 -10.31
N LEU A 116 -3.75 8.09 -9.72
CA LEU A 116 -4.04 6.72 -9.29
C LEU A 116 -5.08 6.66 -8.16
N SER A 117 -5.09 7.64 -7.26
CA SER A 117 -6.08 7.68 -6.18
C SER A 117 -7.51 8.00 -6.66
N GLU A 118 -7.65 8.57 -7.86
CA GLU A 118 -8.95 8.96 -8.44
C GLU A 118 -9.60 7.83 -9.26
N TYR A 119 -9.00 6.64 -9.29
CA TYR A 119 -9.59 5.50 -9.99
C TYR A 119 -10.94 5.11 -9.38
N PRO A 120 -11.95 4.81 -10.23
CA PRO A 120 -13.30 4.48 -9.78
C PRO A 120 -13.32 3.35 -8.75
N GLY A 121 -13.96 3.58 -7.62
CA GLY A 121 -14.09 2.63 -6.53
C GLY A 121 -12.91 2.61 -5.56
N PHE A 122 -11.76 3.20 -5.87
CA PHE A 122 -10.60 3.07 -5.00
C PHE A 122 -10.78 3.80 -3.66
N LEU A 123 -11.17 5.08 -3.67
CA LEU A 123 -11.44 5.82 -2.43
C LEU A 123 -12.69 5.30 -1.72
N GLU A 124 -13.72 4.91 -2.47
CA GLU A 124 -14.94 4.30 -1.94
C GLU A 124 -14.65 3.00 -1.19
N SER A 125 -13.58 2.28 -1.55
CA SER A 125 -13.18 1.03 -0.89
C SER A 125 -12.80 1.21 0.57
N ALA A 126 -12.50 2.42 1.01
CA ALA A 126 -12.29 2.71 2.43
C ALA A 126 -13.50 2.32 3.31
N ARG A 127 -14.71 2.37 2.75
CA ARG A 127 -15.93 1.95 3.44
C ARG A 127 -16.27 0.47 3.29
N PHE A 128 -15.55 -0.25 2.45
CA PHE A 128 -15.74 -1.71 2.30
C PHE A 128 -15.60 -2.42 3.64
N MET A 129 -14.66 -1.97 4.47
CA MET A 129 -14.47 -2.48 5.82
C MET A 129 -15.73 -2.35 6.70
N GLU A 130 -16.45 -1.24 6.63
CA GLU A 130 -17.67 -1.00 7.41
C GLU A 130 -18.75 -2.05 7.08
N PHE A 131 -18.91 -2.35 5.79
CA PHE A 131 -19.93 -3.30 5.32
C PHE A 131 -19.53 -4.75 5.56
N MET A 132 -18.22 -5.03 5.69
CA MET A 132 -17.71 -6.37 5.89
C MET A 132 -17.52 -6.74 7.35
N THR A 133 -17.71 -5.80 8.28
CA THR A 133 -17.56 -6.01 9.72
C THR A 133 -18.91 -6.20 10.39
N ALA A 134 -19.12 -7.34 11.04
CA ALA A 134 -20.31 -7.61 11.81
C ALA A 134 -20.33 -6.85 13.15
N PRO A 135 -21.48 -6.70 13.81
CA PRO A 135 -21.56 -6.10 15.14
C PRO A 135 -20.71 -6.82 16.21
N SER A 136 -20.34 -8.08 15.97
CA SER A 136 -19.41 -8.85 16.80
C SER A 136 -17.94 -8.42 16.66
N GLY A 137 -17.61 -7.56 15.67
CA GLY A 137 -16.25 -7.22 15.29
C GLY A 137 -15.59 -8.22 14.33
N GLU A 138 -16.28 -9.30 13.98
CA GLU A 138 -15.76 -10.29 13.02
C GLU A 138 -16.07 -9.89 11.59
N TYR A 139 -15.19 -10.29 10.66
CA TYR A 139 -15.37 -10.02 9.24
C TYR A 139 -16.19 -11.11 8.55
N PHE A 140 -16.94 -10.71 7.53
CA PHE A 140 -17.56 -11.66 6.62
C PHE A 140 -16.49 -12.33 5.74
N ASN A 141 -16.29 -13.61 5.98
CA ASN A 141 -15.19 -14.39 5.42
C ASN A 141 -15.51 -15.05 4.07
N PHE A 142 -15.93 -14.28 3.08
CA PHE A 142 -16.11 -14.82 1.73
C PHE A 142 -14.79 -14.86 0.97
N SER A 143 -14.75 -15.67 -0.11
CA SER A 143 -13.56 -15.88 -0.95
C SER A 143 -12.35 -16.32 -0.11
N ASP A 144 -11.19 -15.71 -0.30
CA ASP A 144 -9.95 -16.02 0.41
C ASP A 144 -9.79 -15.26 1.73
N ALA A 145 -10.88 -14.72 2.26
CA ALA A 145 -10.86 -14.06 3.56
C ALA A 145 -10.86 -15.09 4.70
N VAL A 146 -10.08 -14.81 5.73
CA VAL A 146 -10.08 -15.57 6.99
C VAL A 146 -10.77 -14.76 8.08
N ASN A 147 -11.41 -15.45 9.03
CA ASN A 147 -11.88 -14.80 10.24
C ASN A 147 -10.71 -14.23 11.02
N GLY A 148 -10.87 -13.04 11.49
CA GLY A 148 -9.86 -12.37 12.29
C GLY A 148 -10.07 -10.88 12.34
N VAL A 149 -9.48 -10.25 13.34
CA VAL A 149 -9.49 -8.81 13.55
C VAL A 149 -8.13 -8.27 13.13
N ARG A 150 -8.11 -7.26 12.27
CA ARG A 150 -6.87 -6.59 11.83
C ARG A 150 -7.04 -5.08 11.86
N CYS A 151 -6.01 -4.40 12.33
CA CYS A 151 -5.85 -2.98 12.09
C CYS A 151 -5.33 -2.77 10.67
N ASN A 152 -6.02 -1.93 9.90
CA ASN A 152 -5.67 -1.64 8.51
C ASN A 152 -5.00 -0.27 8.43
N MET A 153 -3.66 -0.25 8.48
CA MET A 153 -2.87 0.98 8.57
C MET A 153 -3.12 1.97 7.44
N MET A 154 -3.51 1.49 6.26
CA MET A 154 -3.84 2.36 5.14
C MET A 154 -5.09 3.23 5.40
N MET A 155 -5.92 2.89 6.38
CA MET A 155 -7.10 3.70 6.74
C MET A 155 -6.71 5.10 7.22
N PHE A 156 -5.54 5.27 7.83
CA PHE A 156 -5.02 6.60 8.18
C PHE A 156 -4.74 7.46 6.94
N TRP A 157 -4.24 6.85 5.87
CA TRP A 157 -4.07 7.53 4.60
C TRP A 157 -5.42 7.91 3.97
N PHE A 158 -6.39 6.98 3.95
CA PHE A 158 -7.74 7.27 3.44
C PHE A 158 -8.42 8.39 4.21
N ALA A 159 -8.39 8.34 5.54
CA ALA A 159 -8.97 9.38 6.39
C ALA A 159 -8.39 10.76 6.10
N LYS A 160 -7.08 10.84 5.92
CA LYS A 160 -6.39 12.09 5.53
C LYS A 160 -6.77 12.53 4.11
N LYS A 161 -6.71 11.62 3.14
CA LYS A 161 -6.96 11.91 1.73
C LYS A 161 -8.40 12.39 1.50
N MET A 162 -9.36 11.78 2.19
CA MET A 162 -10.79 12.10 2.08
C MET A 162 -11.25 13.19 3.06
N GLY A 163 -10.43 13.57 4.05
CA GLY A 163 -10.80 14.50 5.10
C GLY A 163 -11.90 13.95 6.03
N ASP A 164 -11.96 12.63 6.20
CA ASP A 164 -13.01 11.93 6.95
C ASP A 164 -12.41 11.05 8.05
N LEU A 165 -12.34 11.57 9.27
CA LEU A 165 -11.82 10.84 10.43
C LEU A 165 -12.76 9.72 10.91
N SER A 166 -14.03 9.71 10.51
CA SER A 166 -14.97 8.64 10.87
C SER A 166 -14.52 7.27 10.34
N LEU A 167 -13.71 7.25 9.28
CA LEU A 167 -13.10 6.04 8.74
C LEU A 167 -12.16 5.32 9.73
N LEU A 168 -11.71 5.99 10.78
CA LEU A 168 -10.79 5.43 11.79
C LEU A 168 -11.50 4.79 13.00
N TRP A 169 -12.83 4.67 12.97
CA TRP A 169 -13.59 4.18 14.12
C TRP A 169 -13.14 2.80 14.61
N LEU A 170 -12.78 1.91 13.70
CA LEU A 170 -12.32 0.55 14.01
C LEU A 170 -10.84 0.53 14.38
N GLU A 171 -10.00 1.26 13.66
CA GLU A 171 -8.58 1.38 13.94
C GLU A 171 -8.31 1.96 15.32
N ASN A 172 -9.12 2.94 15.76
CA ASN A 172 -9.01 3.51 17.10
C ASN A 172 -9.29 2.45 18.18
N GLN A 173 -10.29 1.60 18.01
CA GLN A 173 -10.57 0.51 18.94
C GLN A 173 -9.41 -0.50 19.02
N TYR A 174 -8.74 -0.75 17.89
CA TYR A 174 -7.59 -1.66 17.83
C TYR A 174 -6.33 -1.05 18.41
N LEU A 175 -6.11 0.24 18.25
CA LEU A 175 -4.98 0.95 18.87
C LEU A 175 -5.07 0.93 20.41
N GLU A 176 -6.28 0.90 20.97
CA GLU A 176 -6.48 0.71 22.41
C GLU A 176 -6.17 -0.73 22.87
N ASN A 177 -6.09 -1.69 21.95
CA ASN A 177 -5.75 -3.07 22.23
C ASN A 177 -4.48 -3.51 21.47
N PRO A 178 -3.28 -3.26 22.03
CA PRO A 178 -2.02 -3.53 21.34
C PRO A 178 -1.82 -4.99 20.89
N SER A 179 -2.47 -5.96 21.56
CA SER A 179 -2.37 -7.37 21.19
C SER A 179 -3.01 -7.69 19.83
N VAL A 180 -3.92 -6.86 19.37
CA VAL A 180 -4.60 -7.03 18.08
C VAL A 180 -3.86 -6.30 16.95
N CYS A 181 -3.31 -5.12 17.26
CA CYS A 181 -2.79 -4.21 16.25
C CYS A 181 -1.39 -4.58 15.74
N PHE A 182 -0.55 -5.18 16.59
CA PHE A 182 0.89 -5.27 16.31
C PHE A 182 1.42 -6.70 16.12
N ALA A 183 0.58 -7.71 16.20
CA ALA A 183 1.02 -9.10 16.29
C ALA A 183 1.86 -9.60 15.10
N GLU A 184 1.76 -9.01 13.88
CA GLU A 184 2.55 -9.46 12.71
C GLU A 184 2.70 -8.38 11.62
N ASP A 185 2.60 -7.09 11.95
CA ASP A 185 2.43 -6.10 10.89
C ASP A 185 3.76 -5.66 10.27
N ARG A 186 4.02 -6.15 9.06
CA ARG A 186 5.12 -5.70 8.19
C ARG A 186 4.96 -4.22 7.77
N LEU A 187 3.79 -3.64 7.99
CA LEU A 187 3.42 -2.29 7.58
C LEU A 187 3.54 -1.27 8.72
N LEU A 188 3.99 -1.70 9.91
CA LEU A 188 4.25 -0.77 11.03
C LEU A 188 5.11 0.44 10.63
N PRO A 189 6.16 0.30 9.80
CA PRO A 189 6.90 1.47 9.30
C PRO A 189 6.02 2.45 8.51
N CYS A 190 5.01 1.94 7.82
CA CYS A 190 4.09 2.77 7.03
C CYS A 190 3.17 3.58 7.94
N LEU A 191 2.70 2.99 9.05
CA LEU A 191 1.96 3.72 10.08
C LEU A 191 2.77 4.92 10.59
N LEU A 192 4.04 4.73 10.87
CA LEU A 192 4.93 5.80 11.33
C LEU A 192 5.06 6.93 10.28
N ILE A 193 5.14 6.59 8.99
CA ILE A 193 5.16 7.57 7.91
C ILE A 193 3.83 8.31 7.82
N PHE A 194 2.70 7.62 7.95
CA PHE A 194 1.38 8.24 7.87
C PHE A 194 1.03 9.06 9.11
N CYS A 195 1.39 8.61 10.31
CA CYS A 195 1.15 9.32 11.56
C CYS A 195 2.07 10.53 11.76
N ALA A 196 3.29 10.51 11.25
CA ALA A 196 4.26 11.61 11.42
C ALA A 196 3.76 12.96 10.84
N HIS A 197 2.70 12.95 10.06
CA HIS A 197 2.10 14.12 9.43
C HIS A 197 0.65 14.39 9.84
N GLN A 198 0.16 13.71 10.88
CA GLN A 198 -1.22 13.91 11.37
C GLN A 198 -1.21 14.41 12.82
N ASP A 199 -1.92 15.49 13.04
CA ASP A 199 -2.30 15.91 14.39
C ASP A 199 -3.49 15.03 14.83
N LEU A 200 -3.18 13.97 15.57
CA LEU A 200 -4.17 13.03 16.10
C LEU A 200 -4.97 13.59 17.30
N SER A 201 -4.66 14.82 17.75
CA SER A 201 -5.30 15.46 18.92
C SER A 201 -6.79 15.74 18.74
N ASN A 202 -7.31 15.69 17.53
CA ASN A 202 -8.70 15.96 17.18
C ASN A 202 -9.55 14.70 16.90
N ILE A 203 -9.02 13.51 17.19
CA ILE A 203 -9.79 12.26 17.08
C ILE A 203 -10.54 12.09 18.41
N GLN A 204 -11.81 12.47 18.44
CA GLN A 204 -12.74 12.20 19.53
C GLN A 204 -13.69 11.07 19.14
#